data_b6b3df998f19a203ad083cbe1e0c655b
#
_entry.id   b6b3df998f19a203ad083cbe1e0c655b
#
_cell.length_a   1.000
_cell.length_b   1.000
_cell.length_c   1.000
_cell.angle_alpha   90.00
_cell.angle_beta   90.00
_cell.angle_gamma   90.00
#
_symmetry.space_group_name_H-M   'P 1'
#
loop_
_entity.id
_entity.type
_entity.pdbx_description
1 polymer ?
#
loop_
_entity_poly.entity_id
_entity_poly.type
_entity_poly.pdbx_seq_one_letter_code
_entity_poly.pdbx_strand_id
1 'polypeptide(L)'
;MVAGLTSGGLELRIVPLGSSRPLLVLPLETGELFTIHYVHSVENAPIWEVHSVDAEGRIYIEEERYRKFGAGMGRMPGVGRLVRRGEYEVITDMHMPTGDFVLRIGSPGVDHTLVWRGTRTNLSALAPHRAVRFAARKVSFLHQLWRMVISHGATPG
;
A
#
# COMPACT_ATOMS: atom_id res chain seq x y z
N MET A 1 29.11 -25.83 1.85
CA MET A 1 27.83 -25.43 2.49
C MET A 1 27.44 -24.07 1.93
N VAL A 2 26.61 -24.03 0.91
CA VAL A 2 26.13 -22.78 0.27
C VAL A 2 24.68 -22.58 0.73
N ALA A 3 24.53 -22.09 1.95
CA ALA A 3 23.25 -21.67 2.50
C ALA A 3 23.26 -20.12 2.51
N GLY A 4 22.70 -19.48 1.53
CA GLY A 4 22.67 -18.01 1.55
C GLY A 4 22.09 -17.30 0.32
N LEU A 5 21.64 -18.00 -0.71
CA LEU A 5 21.20 -17.34 -1.95
C LEU A 5 19.70 -17.50 -2.25
N THR A 6 18.88 -17.86 -1.27
CA THR A 6 17.44 -18.06 -1.47
C THR A 6 16.54 -17.13 -0.65
N SER A 7 17.03 -16.02 -0.12
CA SER A 7 16.14 -14.98 0.39
C SER A 7 15.55 -14.23 -0.81
N GLY A 8 14.47 -14.75 -1.34
CA GLY A 8 13.67 -14.05 -2.32
C GLY A 8 13.14 -12.76 -1.68
N GLY A 9 13.10 -11.68 -2.45
CA GLY A 9 12.45 -10.44 -2.03
C GLY A 9 10.93 -10.54 -2.14
N LEU A 10 10.28 -9.45 -1.79
CA LEU A 10 8.84 -9.25 -1.98
C LEU A 10 8.60 -8.17 -3.04
N GLU A 11 7.51 -8.28 -3.77
CA GLU A 11 6.99 -7.21 -4.63
C GLU A 11 5.54 -6.92 -4.27
N LEU A 12 5.23 -5.63 -4.07
CA LEU A 12 3.85 -5.15 -4.08
C LEU A 12 3.47 -4.78 -5.51
N ARG A 13 2.42 -5.41 -6.03
CA ARG A 13 1.89 -5.17 -7.37
C ARG A 13 0.54 -4.51 -7.27
N ILE A 14 0.35 -3.40 -7.97
CA ILE A 14 -0.92 -2.67 -8.06
C ILE A 14 -1.40 -2.83 -9.49
N VAL A 15 -2.46 -3.63 -9.67
CA VAL A 15 -2.92 -4.08 -10.99
C VAL A 15 -4.39 -3.73 -11.18
N PRO A 16 -4.76 -3.00 -12.25
CA PRO A 16 -6.17 -2.76 -12.56
C PRO A 16 -6.90 -4.08 -12.81
N LEU A 17 -8.12 -4.22 -12.28
CA LEU A 17 -8.93 -5.40 -12.56
C LEU A 17 -9.17 -5.53 -14.07
N GLY A 18 -9.07 -6.75 -14.56
CA GLY A 18 -9.18 -7.05 -15.99
C GLY A 18 -7.92 -6.76 -16.82
N SER A 19 -6.81 -6.33 -16.17
CA SER A 19 -5.52 -6.10 -16.82
C SER A 19 -4.48 -7.08 -16.28
N SER A 20 -3.57 -7.52 -17.14
CA SER A 20 -2.35 -8.24 -16.74
C SER A 20 -1.18 -7.27 -16.46
N ARG A 21 -1.29 -6.02 -16.92
CA ARG A 21 -0.23 -5.01 -16.78
C ARG A 21 -0.40 -4.22 -15.49
N PRO A 22 0.59 -4.24 -14.58
CA PRO A 22 0.54 -3.46 -13.36
C PRO A 22 0.69 -1.96 -13.64
N LEU A 23 0.03 -1.13 -12.84
CA LEU A 23 0.29 0.31 -12.75
C LEU A 23 1.63 0.58 -12.07
N LEU A 24 1.88 -0.15 -10.98
CA LEU A 24 3.08 -0.04 -10.15
C LEU A 24 3.53 -1.42 -9.70
N VAL A 25 4.84 -1.55 -9.56
CA VAL A 25 5.49 -2.69 -8.91
C VAL A 25 6.59 -2.14 -8.02
N LEU A 26 6.47 -2.38 -6.72
CA LEU A 26 7.40 -1.89 -5.71
C LEU A 26 8.14 -3.06 -5.08
N PRO A 27 9.48 -3.04 -5.06
CA PRO A 27 10.23 -4.00 -4.28
C PRO A 27 10.07 -3.69 -2.79
N LEU A 28 9.66 -4.68 -2.00
CA LEU A 28 9.48 -4.54 -0.56
C LEU A 28 10.41 -5.46 0.21
N GLU A 29 10.73 -5.06 1.42
CA GLU A 29 11.32 -5.91 2.43
C GLU A 29 10.23 -6.45 3.38
N THR A 30 10.49 -7.57 4.04
CA THR A 30 9.58 -8.11 5.06
C THR A 30 9.37 -7.08 6.18
N GLY A 31 8.12 -6.78 6.49
CA GLY A 31 7.76 -5.79 7.50
C GLY A 31 7.84 -4.34 7.04
N GLU A 32 8.27 -4.09 5.80
CA GLU A 32 8.32 -2.73 5.27
C GLU A 32 6.92 -2.14 5.13
N LEU A 33 6.80 -0.85 5.47
CA LEU A 33 5.53 -0.13 5.45
C LEU A 33 5.30 0.60 4.13
N PHE A 34 4.05 0.60 3.70
CA PHE A 34 3.53 1.53 2.70
C PHE A 34 2.23 2.14 3.20
N THR A 35 1.90 3.33 2.74
CA THR A 35 0.70 4.05 3.19
C THR A 35 -0.18 4.39 2.00
N ILE A 36 -1.48 4.22 2.16
CA ILE A 36 -2.49 4.76 1.25
C ILE A 36 -3.10 5.97 1.94
N HIS A 37 -3.02 7.11 1.28
CA HIS A 37 -3.60 8.37 1.72
C HIS A 37 -4.68 8.81 0.75
N TYR A 38 -5.80 9.30 1.26
CA TYR A 38 -6.88 9.85 0.43
C TYR A 38 -7.75 10.83 1.22
N VAL A 39 -8.56 11.60 0.51
CA VAL A 39 -9.56 12.48 1.12
C VAL A 39 -10.92 11.79 1.09
N HIS A 40 -11.52 11.59 2.26
CA HIS A 40 -12.85 10.99 2.36
C HIS A 40 -13.89 11.90 1.70
N SER A 41 -14.66 11.37 0.74
CA SER A 41 -15.54 12.17 -0.12
C SER A 41 -16.71 12.84 0.63
N VAL A 42 -17.19 12.25 1.73
CA VAL A 42 -18.29 12.79 2.53
C VAL A 42 -17.80 13.77 3.59
N GLU A 43 -16.75 13.37 4.34
CA GLU A 43 -16.23 14.17 5.46
C GLU A 43 -15.25 15.26 5.02
N ASN A 44 -14.84 15.23 3.76
CA ASN A 44 -13.79 16.08 3.19
C ASN A 44 -12.56 16.17 4.12
N ALA A 45 -12.17 15.04 4.65
CA ALA A 45 -11.11 14.90 5.64
C ALA A 45 -10.09 13.86 5.18
N PRO A 46 -8.79 14.07 5.44
CA PRO A 46 -7.75 13.15 5.05
C PRO A 46 -7.79 11.87 5.90
N ILE A 47 -7.52 10.75 5.25
CA ILE A 47 -7.37 9.42 5.84
C ILE A 47 -6.02 8.85 5.42
N TRP A 48 -5.34 8.15 6.32
CA TRP A 48 -4.14 7.38 6.06
C TRP A 48 -4.35 5.96 6.56
N GLU A 49 -4.01 5.00 5.72
CA GLU A 49 -4.00 3.58 6.03
C GLU A 49 -2.56 3.08 5.87
N VAL A 50 -1.94 2.66 6.97
CA VAL A 50 -0.57 2.14 6.98
C VAL A 50 -0.64 0.64 6.90
N HIS A 51 0.06 0.07 5.92
CA HIS A 51 0.12 -1.35 5.65
C HIS A 51 1.53 -1.89 5.80
N SER A 52 1.64 -3.18 6.12
CA SER A 52 2.88 -3.96 6.07
C SER A 52 2.71 -5.23 5.26
N VAL A 53 3.80 -5.93 4.98
CA VAL A 53 3.80 -7.23 4.31
C VAL A 53 4.68 -8.19 5.08
N ASP A 54 4.17 -9.39 5.41
CA ASP A 54 4.97 -10.44 6.05
C ASP A 54 5.87 -11.19 5.05
N ALA A 55 6.70 -12.08 5.57
CA ALA A 55 7.64 -12.88 4.77
C ALA A 55 6.93 -13.81 3.75
N GLU A 56 5.66 -14.12 3.96
CA GLU A 56 4.83 -14.94 3.07
C GLU A 56 4.14 -14.13 1.98
N GLY A 57 4.23 -12.79 2.02
CA GLY A 57 3.56 -11.88 1.09
C GLY A 57 2.12 -11.57 1.49
N ARG A 58 1.75 -11.75 2.77
CA ARG A 58 0.44 -11.38 3.28
C ARG A 58 0.46 -9.92 3.71
N ILE A 59 -0.55 -9.17 3.28
CA ILE A 59 -0.71 -7.76 3.62
C ILE A 59 -1.51 -7.62 4.91
N TYR A 60 -1.08 -6.70 5.77
CA TYR A 60 -1.73 -6.32 7.02
C TYR A 60 -2.00 -4.83 7.01
N ILE A 61 -3.07 -4.40 7.69
CA ILE A 61 -3.25 -3.02 8.08
C ILE A 61 -2.73 -2.85 9.52
N GLU A 62 -1.84 -1.89 9.71
CA GLU A 62 -1.14 -1.66 10.97
C GLU A 62 -1.70 -0.46 11.72
N GLU A 63 -2.08 0.58 11.00
CA GLU A 63 -2.57 1.84 11.56
C GLU A 63 -3.56 2.49 10.61
N GLU A 64 -4.63 3.04 11.16
CA GLU A 64 -5.52 3.97 10.46
C GLU A 64 -5.52 5.31 11.16
N ARG A 65 -5.49 6.40 10.39
CA ARG A 65 -5.47 7.76 10.91
C ARG A 65 -6.55 8.59 10.26
N TYR A 66 -7.33 9.27 11.10
CA TYR A 66 -8.46 10.11 10.71
C TYR A 66 -8.34 11.48 11.34
N ARG A 67 -8.74 12.52 10.63
CA ARG A 67 -8.90 13.85 11.22
C ARG A 67 -10.21 13.99 11.98
N LYS A 68 -11.26 13.29 11.52
CA LYS A 68 -12.57 13.21 12.16
C LYS A 68 -13.09 11.79 12.06
N PHE A 69 -13.65 11.27 13.14
CA PHE A 69 -14.50 10.10 13.09
C PHE A 69 -15.86 10.51 12.50
N GLY A 70 -16.16 10.03 11.29
CA GLY A 70 -17.42 10.28 10.59
C GLY A 70 -18.16 8.99 10.25
N ALA A 71 -19.29 9.14 9.60
CA ALA A 71 -20.16 8.03 9.21
C ALA A 71 -19.40 6.98 8.36
N GLY A 72 -19.44 5.73 8.79
CA GLY A 72 -18.85 4.59 8.09
C GLY A 72 -17.40 4.27 8.47
N MET A 73 -16.77 5.06 9.32
CA MET A 73 -15.45 4.76 9.88
C MET A 73 -15.65 4.08 11.25
N GLY A 74 -15.94 2.79 11.21
CA GLY A 74 -16.24 2.01 12.40
C GLY A 74 -14.99 1.49 13.07
N ARG A 75 -14.90 1.72 14.40
CA ARG A 75 -14.00 0.91 15.23
C ARG A 75 -14.46 -0.54 15.14
N MET A 76 -13.58 -1.44 14.75
CA MET A 76 -13.82 -2.86 14.98
C MET A 76 -13.49 -3.16 16.45
N PRO A 77 -14.46 -3.56 17.28
CA PRO A 77 -14.19 -3.89 18.67
C PRO A 77 -13.09 -4.96 18.77
N GLY A 78 -12.10 -4.73 19.62
CA GLY A 78 -11.01 -5.68 19.84
C GLY A 78 -9.87 -5.61 18.83
N VAL A 79 -9.90 -4.67 17.87
CA VAL A 79 -8.80 -4.46 16.92
C VAL A 79 -8.14 -3.12 17.19
N GLY A 80 -6.83 -3.19 17.47
CA GLY A 80 -6.01 -2.01 17.69
C GLY A 80 -6.34 -1.21 18.95
N ARG A 81 -5.68 -0.09 19.10
CA ARG A 81 -5.79 0.83 20.22
C ARG A 81 -6.00 2.25 19.71
N LEU A 82 -7.08 2.91 20.14
CA LEU A 82 -7.33 4.31 19.78
C LEU A 82 -6.42 5.23 20.59
N VAL A 83 -5.68 6.08 19.90
CA VAL A 83 -4.88 7.15 20.49
C VAL A 83 -5.14 8.46 19.78
N ARG A 84 -4.87 9.58 20.42
CA ARG A 84 -4.96 10.90 19.80
C ARG A 84 -3.55 11.44 19.55
N ARG A 85 -3.30 11.86 18.31
CA ARG A 85 -2.04 12.48 17.89
C ARG A 85 -2.35 13.85 17.25
N GLY A 86 -2.30 14.93 18.07
CA GLY A 86 -2.70 16.26 17.63
C GLY A 86 -4.19 16.32 17.29
N GLU A 87 -4.51 16.73 16.08
CA GLU A 87 -5.88 16.79 15.55
C GLU A 87 -6.39 15.47 14.98
N TYR A 88 -5.56 14.42 15.00
CA TYR A 88 -5.89 13.11 14.42
C TYR A 88 -6.26 12.10 15.50
N GLU A 89 -7.25 11.31 15.21
CA GLU A 89 -7.56 10.06 15.88
C GLU A 89 -6.88 8.92 15.12
N VAL A 90 -6.15 8.09 15.84
CA VAL A 90 -5.31 7.04 15.26
C VAL A 90 -5.66 5.73 15.92
N ILE A 91 -6.02 4.74 15.12
CA ILE A 91 -6.12 3.35 15.55
C ILE A 91 -4.77 2.72 15.24
N THR A 92 -3.99 2.42 16.25
CA THR A 92 -2.65 1.83 16.14
C THR A 92 -2.64 0.40 16.65
N ASP A 93 -1.55 -0.33 16.43
CA ASP A 93 -1.36 -1.72 16.88
C ASP A 93 -2.45 -2.67 16.33
N MET A 94 -2.91 -2.45 15.11
CA MET A 94 -3.99 -3.24 14.52
C MET A 94 -3.51 -4.62 14.07
N HIS A 95 -2.42 -4.69 13.37
CA HIS A 95 -1.84 -5.91 12.76
C HIS A 95 -2.92 -6.85 12.19
N MET A 96 -3.88 -6.28 11.47
CA MET A 96 -5.04 -6.99 10.97
C MET A 96 -4.76 -7.51 9.55
N PRO A 97 -4.86 -8.82 9.30
CA PRO A 97 -4.61 -9.36 7.97
C PRO A 97 -5.72 -8.94 7.00
N THR A 98 -5.32 -8.31 5.91
CA THR A 98 -6.20 -8.00 4.77
C THR A 98 -5.99 -8.97 3.61
N GLY A 99 -4.78 -9.56 3.51
CA GLY A 99 -4.36 -10.27 2.32
C GLY A 99 -4.34 -9.37 1.08
N ASP A 100 -4.51 -9.95 -0.10
CA ASP A 100 -4.76 -9.18 -1.31
C ASP A 100 -6.09 -8.44 -1.19
N PHE A 101 -6.12 -7.17 -1.56
CA PHE A 101 -7.35 -6.40 -1.51
C PHE A 101 -7.57 -5.58 -2.79
N VAL A 102 -8.82 -5.18 -3.01
CA VAL A 102 -9.20 -4.33 -4.14
C VAL A 102 -9.57 -2.94 -3.62
N LEU A 103 -8.90 -1.93 -4.15
CA LEU A 103 -9.22 -0.53 -3.90
C LEU A 103 -9.91 0.06 -5.14
N ARG A 104 -11.07 0.68 -4.95
CA ARG A 104 -11.68 1.50 -6.00
C ARG A 104 -11.07 2.90 -5.94
N ILE A 105 -10.25 3.22 -6.92
CA ILE A 105 -9.60 4.52 -7.02
C ILE A 105 -10.66 5.60 -7.25
N GLY A 106 -10.61 6.64 -6.43
CA GLY A 106 -11.50 7.80 -6.56
C GLY A 106 -11.08 8.75 -7.69
N SER A 107 -11.94 9.73 -7.94
CA SER A 107 -11.65 10.84 -8.84
C SER A 107 -10.51 11.73 -8.32
N PRO A 108 -9.97 12.61 -9.17
CA PRO A 108 -9.23 13.78 -8.71
C PRO A 108 -10.04 14.54 -7.64
N GLY A 109 -9.39 14.90 -6.53
CA GLY A 109 -10.04 15.46 -5.33
C GLY A 109 -10.17 14.45 -4.18
N VAL A 110 -10.42 13.16 -4.44
CA VAL A 110 -10.21 12.06 -3.48
C VAL A 110 -8.72 11.77 -3.35
N ASP A 111 -8.00 11.81 -4.47
CA ASP A 111 -6.55 11.73 -4.56
C ASP A 111 -5.92 10.56 -3.80
N HIS A 112 -6.41 9.34 -4.08
CA HIS A 112 -5.74 8.14 -3.57
C HIS A 112 -4.26 8.17 -3.93
N THR A 113 -3.42 8.30 -2.93
CA THR A 113 -1.98 8.44 -3.07
C THR A 113 -1.27 7.31 -2.33
N LEU A 114 -0.44 6.58 -3.04
CA LEU A 114 0.47 5.61 -2.44
C LEU A 114 1.73 6.35 -1.98
N VAL A 115 2.12 6.12 -0.73
CA VAL A 115 3.36 6.65 -0.15
C VAL A 115 4.25 5.48 0.24
N TRP A 116 5.43 5.43 -0.36
CA TRP A 116 6.43 4.40 -0.10
C TRP A 116 7.83 4.98 -0.19
N ARG A 117 8.65 4.74 0.83
CA ARG A 117 10.02 5.28 0.94
C ARG A 117 10.10 6.78 0.65
N GLY A 118 9.11 7.55 1.16
CA GLY A 118 9.02 8.99 0.92
C GLY A 118 8.52 9.42 -0.46
N THR A 119 8.44 8.51 -1.43
CA THR A 119 7.86 8.77 -2.75
C THR A 119 6.34 8.72 -2.69
N ARG A 120 5.69 9.71 -3.29
CA ARG A 120 4.23 9.82 -3.39
C ARG A 120 3.79 9.60 -4.83
N THR A 121 2.88 8.64 -5.03
CA THR A 121 2.31 8.36 -6.35
C THR A 121 0.79 8.53 -6.30
N ASN A 122 0.26 9.50 -7.01
CA ASN A 122 -1.19 9.75 -7.10
C ASN A 122 -1.85 8.71 -8.02
N LEU A 123 -2.52 7.72 -7.42
CA LEU A 123 -3.23 6.67 -8.15
C LEU A 123 -4.47 7.20 -8.86
N SER A 124 -5.12 8.25 -8.31
CA SER A 124 -6.28 8.89 -8.95
C SER A 124 -5.92 9.59 -10.24
N ALA A 125 -4.69 10.09 -10.38
CA ALA A 125 -4.18 10.62 -11.64
C ALA A 125 -3.85 9.51 -12.65
N LEU A 126 -3.36 8.35 -12.18
CA LEU A 126 -2.96 7.24 -13.04
C LEU A 126 -4.15 6.39 -13.52
N ALA A 127 -5.14 6.17 -12.66
CA ALA A 127 -6.24 5.24 -12.91
C ALA A 127 -7.54 5.72 -12.25
N PRO A 128 -8.08 6.90 -12.59
CA PRO A 128 -9.29 7.43 -11.97
C PRO A 128 -10.47 6.48 -12.18
N HIS A 129 -11.28 6.30 -11.14
CA HIS A 129 -12.49 5.46 -11.13
C HIS A 129 -12.26 3.95 -11.42
N ARG A 130 -11.02 3.49 -11.49
CA ARG A 130 -10.72 2.08 -11.71
C ARG A 130 -10.62 1.31 -10.40
N ALA A 131 -11.05 0.06 -10.41
CA ALA A 131 -10.75 -0.88 -9.36
C ALA A 131 -9.34 -1.46 -9.60
N VAL A 132 -8.48 -1.41 -8.59
CA VAL A 132 -7.12 -1.95 -8.65
C VAL A 132 -6.91 -2.95 -7.52
N ARG A 133 -6.18 -4.01 -7.80
CA ARG A 133 -5.79 -5.01 -6.82
C ARG A 133 -4.40 -4.69 -6.29
N PHE A 134 -4.27 -4.66 -4.99
CA PHE A 134 -3.01 -4.68 -4.26
C PHE A 134 -2.68 -6.12 -3.91
N ALA A 135 -1.52 -6.60 -4.32
CA ALA A 135 -1.09 -7.97 -4.09
C ALA A 135 0.40 -8.02 -3.84
N ALA A 136 0.82 -8.61 -2.73
CA ALA A 136 2.24 -8.86 -2.46
C ALA A 136 2.61 -10.29 -2.85
N ARG A 137 3.78 -10.46 -3.45
CA ARG A 137 4.27 -11.75 -3.95
C ARG A 137 5.75 -11.92 -3.65
N LYS A 138 6.12 -13.14 -3.32
CA LYS A 138 7.53 -13.52 -3.26
C LYS A 138 8.11 -13.54 -4.67
N VAL A 139 9.29 -13.00 -4.80
CA VAL A 139 10.05 -13.02 -6.05
C VAL A 139 11.48 -13.48 -5.77
N SER A 140 12.09 -14.14 -6.74
CA SER A 140 13.48 -14.55 -6.60
C SER A 140 14.40 -13.33 -6.54
N PHE A 141 15.51 -13.44 -5.82
CA PHE A 141 16.52 -12.37 -5.74
C PHE A 141 17.02 -11.96 -7.14
N LEU A 142 17.19 -12.92 -8.03
CA LEU A 142 17.60 -12.66 -9.42
C LEU A 142 16.57 -11.82 -10.18
N HIS A 143 15.27 -12.03 -9.93
CA HIS A 143 14.20 -11.23 -10.54
C HIS A 143 14.25 -9.78 -10.07
N GLN A 144 14.49 -9.54 -8.78
CA GLN A 144 14.62 -8.18 -8.24
C GLN A 144 15.88 -7.48 -8.80
N LEU A 145 16.99 -8.19 -8.86
CA LEU A 145 18.24 -7.65 -9.43
C LEU A 145 18.07 -7.25 -10.89
N TRP A 146 17.44 -8.11 -11.69
CA TRP A 146 17.17 -7.86 -13.11
C TRP A 146 16.30 -6.61 -13.30
N ARG A 147 15.27 -6.41 -12.46
CA ARG A 147 14.45 -5.21 -12.50
C ARG A 147 15.19 -3.94 -12.14
N MET A 148 16.05 -3.97 -11.13
CA MET A 148 16.88 -2.81 -10.77
C MET A 148 17.81 -2.39 -11.92
N VAL A 149 18.39 -3.35 -12.62
CA VAL A 149 19.26 -3.08 -13.78
C VAL A 149 18.48 -2.43 -14.92
N ILE A 150 17.27 -2.91 -15.23
CA ILE A 150 16.45 -2.34 -16.32
C ILE A 150 15.95 -0.93 -15.97
N SER A 151 15.57 -0.68 -14.70
CA SER A 151 15.07 0.64 -14.29
C SER A 151 16.17 1.73 -14.33
N HIS A 152 17.43 1.35 -14.22
CA HIS A 152 18.57 2.29 -14.34
C HIS A 152 19.11 2.42 -15.78
N GLY A 153 18.71 1.52 -16.68
CA GLY A 153 19.14 1.53 -18.09
C GLY A 153 18.28 2.34 -19.05
N ALA A 154 17.14 2.86 -18.58
CA ALA A 154 16.25 3.69 -19.38
C ALA A 154 16.46 5.19 -19.09
N THR A 155 17.64 5.71 -19.39
CA THR A 155 17.82 7.14 -19.63
C THR A 155 17.50 7.40 -21.11
N PRO A 156 16.47 8.18 -21.43
CA PRO A 156 16.28 8.64 -22.82
C PRO A 156 17.39 9.63 -23.14
N GLY A 157 18.15 9.33 -24.17
CA GLY A 157 19.03 10.30 -24.86
C GLY A 157 18.18 11.33 -25.62
#